data_58f0afc43a40cd1bd67d4abbf5ff50ee
#
_entry.id   58f0afc43a40cd1bd67d4abbf5ff50ee
#
_cell.length_a   1.000
_cell.length_b   1.000
_cell.length_c   1.000
_cell.angle_alpha   90.00
_cell.angle_beta   90.00
_cell.angle_gamma   90.00
#
_symmetry.space_group_name_H-M   'P 1'
#
loop_
_entity.id
_entity.type
_entity.pdbx_description
1 polymer ?
#
loop_
_entity_poly.entity_id
_entity_poly.type
_entity_poly.pdbx_seq_one_letter_code
_entity_poly.pdbx_strand_id
1 'polypeptide(L)'
;MQTGNLPEGVPHPTRSLGYQILRWGERFLVQPDGENAGSPWQFTPEQKRFILWLYAIDDKGKWLYDTACLRRSKGWGKTPVLAALAIIEFIGPCRFSHFDFRGFPVGKAVGLPLIQIAATSIDQTANTRDMIRGMLANSPAEFDYDIEIGKERIQFRSGRPGRIEPVTSSSRGLEGARPSFVVCDETHHWVPSNGGISVFEVLDRNVRKTAGAGSRVVESTNALNPNEDSVAQRTFDAYRKKPDGKLLYDCVEADSDEVDPNDGGWDG
;
A
#
# COMPACT_ATOMS: atom_id res chain seq x y z
N MET A 1 8.52 -19.99 -6.55
CA MET A 1 9.77 -19.50 -5.89
C MET A 1 9.61 -18.05 -5.44
N GLN A 2 10.09 -17.68 -4.26
CA GLN A 2 10.05 -16.29 -3.79
C GLN A 2 11.21 -15.51 -4.43
N THR A 3 10.89 -14.51 -5.26
CA THR A 3 11.88 -13.77 -6.07
C THR A 3 12.12 -12.34 -5.58
N GLY A 4 11.45 -11.94 -4.51
CA GLY A 4 11.61 -10.63 -3.88
C GLY A 4 12.73 -10.58 -2.83
N ASN A 5 12.93 -9.42 -2.21
CA ASN A 5 13.92 -9.24 -1.14
C ASN A 5 13.41 -9.63 0.27
N LEU A 6 12.28 -10.32 0.35
CA LEU A 6 11.77 -10.98 1.56
C LEU A 6 11.65 -12.50 1.35
N PRO A 7 12.74 -13.23 1.13
CA PRO A 7 12.68 -14.68 0.95
C PRO A 7 12.10 -15.36 2.21
N GLU A 8 11.57 -16.56 2.04
CA GLU A 8 11.11 -17.38 3.13
C GLU A 8 12.24 -17.58 4.17
N GLY A 9 11.91 -17.48 5.46
CA GLY A 9 12.88 -17.59 6.54
C GLY A 9 13.60 -16.29 6.93
N VAL A 10 13.44 -15.18 6.21
CA VAL A 10 13.94 -13.88 6.68
C VAL A 10 13.22 -13.51 7.99
N PRO A 11 13.94 -13.25 9.09
CA PRO A 11 13.33 -12.91 10.37
C PRO A 11 12.62 -11.55 10.28
N HIS A 12 11.65 -11.34 11.18
CA HIS A 12 10.98 -10.05 11.26
C HIS A 12 11.96 -8.94 11.69
N PRO A 13 11.79 -7.71 11.20
CA PRO A 13 12.66 -6.61 11.58
C PRO A 13 12.50 -6.30 13.07
N THR A 14 13.61 -6.09 13.77
CA THR A 14 13.59 -5.74 15.20
C THR A 14 13.07 -4.33 15.45
N ARG A 15 13.30 -3.41 14.49
CA ARG A 15 12.85 -2.00 14.56
C ARG A 15 11.86 -1.74 13.45
N SER A 16 10.57 -1.78 13.81
CA SER A 16 9.49 -1.49 12.88
C SER A 16 8.31 -0.84 13.60
N LEU A 17 7.75 0.21 13.01
CA LEU A 17 6.45 0.75 13.42
C LEU A 17 5.31 -0.24 13.12
N GLY A 18 5.56 -1.23 12.25
CA GLY A 18 4.59 -2.24 11.84
C GLY A 18 3.94 -2.97 13.01
N TYR A 19 4.66 -3.22 14.10
CA TYR A 19 4.09 -3.86 15.31
C TYR A 19 2.97 -3.02 15.96
N GLN A 20 3.14 -1.71 16.01
CA GLN A 20 2.12 -0.79 16.53
C GLN A 20 0.98 -0.62 15.51
N ILE A 21 1.30 -0.53 14.24
CA ILE A 21 0.37 -0.39 13.13
C ILE A 21 -0.57 -1.59 13.02
N LEU A 22 -0.06 -2.81 13.12
CA LEU A 22 -0.87 -4.03 13.09
C LEU A 22 -1.87 -4.06 14.23
N ARG A 23 -1.43 -3.79 15.46
CA ARG A 23 -2.34 -3.72 16.64
C ARG A 23 -3.37 -2.61 16.48
N TRP A 24 -2.97 -1.47 15.90
CA TRP A 24 -3.88 -0.36 15.63
C TRP A 24 -4.93 -0.78 14.59
N GLY A 25 -4.53 -1.39 13.47
CA GLY A 25 -5.44 -1.84 12.42
C GLY A 25 -6.44 -2.87 12.93
N GLU A 26 -5.99 -3.88 13.68
CA GLU A 26 -6.86 -4.93 14.25
C GLU A 26 -7.83 -4.39 15.33
N ARG A 27 -7.50 -3.27 15.98
CA ARG A 27 -8.36 -2.62 16.97
C ARG A 27 -9.40 -1.68 16.34
N PHE A 28 -9.05 -0.96 15.30
CA PHE A 28 -9.83 0.18 14.81
C PHE A 28 -10.56 -0.08 13.49
N LEU A 29 -10.16 -1.09 12.71
CA LEU A 29 -10.78 -1.43 11.44
C LEU A 29 -11.69 -2.64 11.57
N VAL A 30 -12.64 -2.76 10.65
CA VAL A 30 -13.55 -3.91 10.58
C VAL A 30 -13.43 -4.64 9.24
N GLN A 31 -13.88 -5.88 9.21
CA GLN A 31 -14.01 -6.67 7.99
C GLN A 31 -15.03 -5.98 7.06
N PRO A 32 -14.64 -5.64 5.82
CA PRO A 32 -15.50 -4.84 4.94
C PRO A 32 -16.68 -5.62 4.35
N ASP A 33 -16.53 -6.95 4.20
CA ASP A 33 -17.49 -7.82 3.53
C ASP A 33 -17.39 -9.27 4.00
N GLY A 34 -18.18 -10.15 3.36
CA GLY A 34 -18.20 -11.58 3.62
C GLY A 34 -18.97 -11.96 4.89
N GLU A 35 -18.84 -13.23 5.31
CA GLU A 35 -19.54 -13.81 6.46
C GLU A 35 -19.21 -13.09 7.78
N ASN A 36 -17.99 -12.58 7.90
CA ASN A 36 -17.51 -11.89 9.10
C ASN A 36 -17.56 -10.35 8.96
N ALA A 37 -18.36 -9.81 8.03
CA ALA A 37 -18.50 -8.36 7.86
C ALA A 37 -18.84 -7.67 9.19
N GLY A 38 -18.13 -6.56 9.49
CA GLY A 38 -18.30 -5.80 10.73
C GLY A 38 -17.50 -6.34 11.95
N SER A 39 -16.93 -7.55 11.89
CA SER A 39 -16.03 -8.04 12.92
C SER A 39 -14.67 -7.31 12.84
N PRO A 40 -13.84 -7.30 13.91
CA PRO A 40 -12.52 -6.69 13.87
C PRO A 40 -11.66 -7.24 12.72
N TRP A 41 -11.00 -6.35 12.00
CA TRP A 41 -10.08 -6.72 10.93
C TRP A 41 -8.93 -7.59 11.46
N GLN A 42 -8.56 -8.61 10.69
CA GLN A 42 -7.42 -9.48 11.00
C GLN A 42 -6.49 -9.58 9.80
N PHE A 43 -5.21 -9.35 10.03
CA PHE A 43 -4.18 -9.57 9.01
C PHE A 43 -3.71 -11.03 9.01
N THR A 44 -3.53 -11.60 7.83
CA THR A 44 -2.89 -12.92 7.70
C THR A 44 -1.40 -12.85 8.11
N PRO A 45 -0.74 -13.98 8.42
CA PRO A 45 0.69 -13.99 8.74
C PRO A 45 1.58 -13.35 7.66
N GLU A 46 1.28 -13.59 6.38
CA GLU A 46 2.02 -13.01 5.26
C GLU A 46 1.81 -11.50 5.15
N GLN A 47 0.57 -11.03 5.34
CA GLN A 47 0.26 -9.61 5.37
C GLN A 47 0.97 -8.91 6.53
N LYS A 48 1.01 -9.54 7.72
CA LYS A 48 1.76 -9.04 8.89
C LYS A 48 3.25 -8.90 8.54
N ARG A 49 3.83 -9.91 7.91
CA ARG A 49 5.23 -9.90 7.51
C ARG A 49 5.53 -8.75 6.54
N PHE A 50 4.71 -8.58 5.49
CA PHE A 50 4.85 -7.47 4.55
C PHE A 50 4.79 -6.11 5.26
N ILE A 51 3.80 -5.91 6.14
CA ILE A 51 3.62 -4.65 6.89
C ILE A 51 4.80 -4.39 7.84
N LEU A 52 5.31 -5.43 8.52
CA LEU A 52 6.46 -5.28 9.40
C LEU A 52 7.69 -4.77 8.64
N TRP A 53 7.97 -5.30 7.47
CA TRP A 53 9.09 -4.87 6.64
C TRP A 53 8.82 -3.52 5.95
N LEU A 54 7.60 -3.27 5.48
CA LEU A 54 7.23 -1.97 4.91
C LEU A 54 7.48 -0.82 5.89
N TYR A 55 7.22 -1.04 7.18
CA TYR A 55 7.42 -0.03 8.22
C TYR A 55 8.70 -0.21 9.04
N ALA A 56 9.67 -0.96 8.50
CA ALA A 56 10.98 -1.12 9.11
C ALA A 56 11.78 0.18 9.03
N ILE A 57 12.50 0.49 10.12
CA ILE A 57 13.29 1.71 10.27
C ILE A 57 14.71 1.40 10.78
N ASP A 58 15.62 2.32 10.50
CA ASP A 58 16.98 2.30 11.05
C ASP A 58 17.03 2.85 12.49
N ASP A 59 18.24 2.93 13.04
CA ASP A 59 18.52 3.46 14.38
C ASP A 59 18.22 4.96 14.53
N LYS A 60 18.00 5.67 13.41
CA LYS A 60 17.65 7.10 13.34
C LYS A 60 16.17 7.33 13.06
N GLY A 61 15.38 6.26 12.95
CA GLY A 61 13.95 6.34 12.62
C GLY A 61 13.65 6.59 11.14
N LYS A 62 14.61 6.40 10.25
CA LYS A 62 14.41 6.51 8.80
C LYS A 62 13.97 5.18 8.21
N TRP A 63 13.13 5.23 7.20
CA TRP A 63 12.68 4.04 6.49
C TRP A 63 13.83 3.24 5.89
N LEU A 64 13.78 1.92 6.02
CA LEU A 64 14.66 1.02 5.27
C LEU A 64 14.26 0.98 3.80
N TYR A 65 12.95 1.08 3.52
CA TYR A 65 12.40 1.09 2.17
C TYR A 65 11.55 2.34 1.93
N ASP A 66 11.82 3.04 0.85
CA ASP A 66 11.10 4.27 0.46
C ASP A 66 9.86 3.97 -0.38
N THR A 67 9.85 2.82 -1.07
CA THR A 67 8.74 2.33 -1.90
C THR A 67 8.56 0.84 -1.70
N ALA A 68 7.38 0.31 -2.06
CA ALA A 68 7.12 -1.12 -2.03
C ALA A 68 6.29 -1.60 -3.22
N CYS A 69 6.53 -2.81 -3.67
CA CYS A 69 5.73 -3.54 -4.63
C CYS A 69 5.33 -4.89 -4.04
N LEU A 70 4.02 -5.13 -3.95
CA LEU A 70 3.42 -6.37 -3.48
C LEU A 70 2.91 -7.17 -4.68
N ARG A 71 3.70 -8.13 -5.15
CA ARG A 71 3.33 -9.01 -6.26
C ARG A 71 2.84 -10.34 -5.74
N ARG A 72 1.55 -10.61 -5.92
CA ARG A 72 0.86 -11.82 -5.45
C ARG A 72 -0.20 -12.25 -6.46
N SER A 73 -0.55 -13.53 -6.45
CA SER A 73 -1.66 -14.08 -7.24
C SER A 73 -3.00 -13.40 -6.91
N LYS A 74 -3.96 -13.56 -7.81
CA LYS A 74 -5.35 -13.15 -7.58
C LYS A 74 -5.91 -13.89 -6.35
N GLY A 75 -6.75 -13.24 -5.56
CA GLY A 75 -7.35 -13.83 -4.36
C GLY A 75 -6.49 -13.77 -3.09
N TRP A 76 -5.23 -13.33 -3.14
CA TRP A 76 -4.36 -13.21 -1.95
C TRP A 76 -4.81 -12.12 -0.95
N GLY A 77 -5.66 -11.20 -1.36
CA GLY A 77 -6.11 -10.09 -0.49
C GLY A 77 -5.23 -8.83 -0.60
N LYS A 78 -4.66 -8.55 -1.76
CA LYS A 78 -3.88 -7.32 -2.00
C LYS A 78 -4.70 -6.06 -1.76
N THR A 79 -5.86 -5.94 -2.39
CA THR A 79 -6.73 -4.76 -2.29
C THR A 79 -7.18 -4.46 -0.85
N PRO A 80 -7.64 -5.44 -0.03
CA PRO A 80 -7.91 -5.19 1.38
C PRO A 80 -6.69 -4.70 2.18
N VAL A 81 -5.50 -5.24 1.92
CA VAL A 81 -4.27 -4.76 2.59
C VAL A 81 -3.95 -3.32 2.20
N LEU A 82 -4.04 -2.98 0.91
CA LEU A 82 -3.83 -1.60 0.45
C LEU A 82 -4.86 -0.63 1.04
N ALA A 83 -6.11 -1.06 1.16
CA ALA A 83 -7.17 -0.30 1.82
C ALA A 83 -6.85 -0.03 3.30
N ALA A 84 -6.45 -1.07 4.04
CA ALA A 84 -6.02 -0.93 5.43
C ALA A 84 -4.82 0.01 5.56
N LEU A 85 -3.81 -0.11 4.67
CA LEU A 85 -2.65 0.77 4.66
C LEU A 85 -3.04 2.23 4.37
N ALA A 86 -3.97 2.47 3.44
CA ALA A 86 -4.47 3.81 3.15
C ALA A 86 -5.12 4.47 4.39
N ILE A 87 -5.91 3.70 5.14
CA ILE A 87 -6.53 4.20 6.38
C ILE A 87 -5.47 4.44 7.46
N ILE A 88 -4.55 3.51 7.64
CA ILE A 88 -3.44 3.63 8.60
C ILE A 88 -2.59 4.87 8.31
N GLU A 89 -2.28 5.13 7.04
CA GLU A 89 -1.53 6.31 6.62
C GLU A 89 -2.33 7.62 6.77
N PHE A 90 -3.66 7.53 6.78
CA PHE A 90 -4.53 8.67 7.00
C PHE A 90 -4.63 9.07 8.48
N ILE A 91 -4.83 8.10 9.37
CA ILE A 91 -5.15 8.37 10.79
C ILE A 91 -4.32 7.58 11.80
N GLY A 92 -3.60 6.55 11.36
CA GLY A 92 -2.84 5.65 12.24
C GLY A 92 -1.46 6.18 12.63
N PRO A 93 -0.77 5.48 13.53
CA PRO A 93 0.55 5.87 14.06
C PRO A 93 1.69 5.47 13.11
N CYS A 94 1.66 5.99 11.87
CA CYS A 94 2.48 5.52 10.75
C CYS A 94 3.76 6.36 10.50
N ARG A 95 4.12 7.29 11.37
CA ARG A 95 5.38 8.06 11.28
C ARG A 95 6.17 7.92 12.57
N PHE A 96 7.49 7.77 12.44
CA PHE A 96 8.37 7.69 13.59
C PHE A 96 8.30 8.97 14.42
N SER A 97 8.18 8.82 15.73
CA SER A 97 8.23 9.89 16.71
C SER A 97 9.53 9.86 17.51
N HIS A 98 9.75 8.77 18.22
CA HIS A 98 10.93 8.55 19.09
C HIS A 98 11.07 7.06 19.40
N PHE A 99 12.15 6.67 20.05
CA PHE A 99 12.28 5.38 20.72
C PHE A 99 11.85 5.52 22.18
N ASP A 100 11.08 4.54 22.67
CA ASP A 100 10.74 4.50 24.10
C ASP A 100 11.96 4.12 24.96
N PHE A 101 11.76 4.06 26.29
CA PHE A 101 12.83 3.72 27.24
C PHE A 101 13.37 2.28 27.10
N ARG A 102 12.68 1.42 26.35
CA ARG A 102 13.11 0.06 26.02
C ARG A 102 13.74 -0.03 24.63
N GLY A 103 13.82 1.08 23.90
CA GLY A 103 14.35 1.15 22.54
C GLY A 103 13.36 0.71 21.45
N PHE A 104 12.08 0.57 21.77
CA PHE A 104 11.04 0.28 20.74
C PHE A 104 10.60 1.58 20.05
N PRO A 105 10.38 1.54 18.73
CA PRO A 105 9.90 2.70 18.00
C PRO A 105 8.46 3.03 18.35
N VAL A 106 8.19 4.30 18.57
CA VAL A 106 6.85 4.85 18.82
C VAL A 106 6.42 5.65 17.60
N GLY A 107 5.23 5.33 17.08
CA GLY A 107 4.62 6.00 15.94
C GLY A 107 3.74 7.18 16.35
N LYS A 108 3.58 8.10 15.41
CA LYS A 108 2.61 9.21 15.45
C LYS A 108 1.86 9.31 14.13
N ALA A 109 0.71 9.94 14.14
CA ALA A 109 -0.05 10.21 12.92
C ALA A 109 0.65 11.28 12.03
N VAL A 110 0.31 11.29 10.76
CA VAL A 110 0.69 12.35 9.81
C VAL A 110 -0.05 13.64 10.17
N GLY A 111 0.66 14.76 10.19
CA GLY A 111 0.05 16.06 10.53
C GLY A 111 -0.93 16.57 9.48
N LEU A 112 -0.61 16.37 8.20
CA LEU A 112 -1.44 16.75 7.04
C LEU A 112 -1.52 15.57 6.06
N PRO A 113 -2.36 14.58 6.33
CA PRO A 113 -2.42 13.38 5.50
C PRO A 113 -3.14 13.66 4.17
N LEU A 114 -2.46 13.39 3.06
CA LEU A 114 -3.06 13.30 1.74
C LEU A 114 -2.74 11.92 1.17
N ILE A 115 -3.78 11.08 1.13
CA ILE A 115 -3.66 9.71 0.63
C ILE A 115 -4.30 9.66 -0.75
N GLN A 116 -3.55 9.22 -1.75
CA GLN A 116 -4.04 9.09 -3.12
C GLN A 116 -4.18 7.62 -3.50
N ILE A 117 -5.38 7.24 -3.93
CA ILE A 117 -5.67 5.93 -4.52
C ILE A 117 -5.62 6.11 -6.02
N ALA A 118 -4.55 5.64 -6.63
CA ALA A 118 -4.26 5.89 -8.02
C ALA A 118 -4.61 4.69 -8.91
N ALA A 119 -5.18 4.99 -10.07
CA ALA A 119 -5.43 4.03 -11.15
C ALA A 119 -5.44 4.73 -12.52
N THR A 120 -5.46 3.96 -13.60
CA THR A 120 -5.54 4.51 -14.95
C THR A 120 -6.94 5.03 -15.29
N SER A 121 -7.99 4.52 -14.63
CA SER A 121 -9.36 5.04 -14.71
C SER A 121 -10.01 5.14 -13.32
N ILE A 122 -11.07 5.96 -13.21
CA ILE A 122 -11.78 6.15 -11.96
C ILE A 122 -12.47 4.87 -11.48
N ASP A 123 -12.96 4.05 -12.41
CA ASP A 123 -13.65 2.79 -12.10
C ASP A 123 -12.70 1.78 -11.48
N GLN A 124 -11.44 1.75 -11.89
CA GLN A 124 -10.43 0.88 -11.29
C GLN A 124 -10.08 1.28 -9.85
N THR A 125 -10.30 2.54 -9.45
CA THR A 125 -10.13 2.93 -8.04
C THR A 125 -11.28 2.45 -7.16
N ALA A 126 -12.41 2.04 -7.75
CA ALA A 126 -13.64 1.72 -7.01
C ALA A 126 -13.41 0.58 -6.01
N ASN A 127 -12.77 -0.51 -6.42
CA ASN A 127 -12.54 -1.67 -5.56
C ASN A 127 -11.79 -1.30 -4.27
N THR A 128 -10.65 -0.61 -4.40
CA THR A 128 -9.86 -0.19 -3.23
C THR A 128 -10.62 0.82 -2.38
N ARG A 129 -11.34 1.74 -3.00
CA ARG A 129 -12.17 2.75 -2.32
C ARG A 129 -13.32 2.11 -1.53
N ASP A 130 -14.01 1.14 -2.12
CA ASP A 130 -15.13 0.46 -1.47
C ASP A 130 -14.65 -0.42 -0.31
N MET A 131 -13.46 -1.04 -0.42
CA MET A 131 -12.79 -1.70 0.70
C MET A 131 -12.48 -0.72 1.82
N ILE A 132 -11.92 0.47 1.53
CA ILE A 132 -11.66 1.51 2.52
C ILE A 132 -12.96 1.92 3.25
N ARG A 133 -14.03 2.13 2.50
CA ARG A 133 -15.34 2.47 3.06
C ARG A 133 -15.89 1.37 3.94
N GLY A 134 -15.83 0.12 3.46
CA GLY A 134 -16.29 -1.03 4.24
C GLY A 134 -15.50 -1.22 5.53
N MET A 135 -14.18 -1.01 5.52
CA MET A 135 -13.35 -1.11 6.72
C MET A 135 -13.58 0.02 7.72
N LEU A 136 -14.05 1.19 7.26
CA LEU A 136 -14.34 2.34 8.12
C LEU A 136 -15.77 2.37 8.61
N ALA A 137 -16.74 1.95 7.81
CA ALA A 137 -18.16 2.05 8.14
C ALA A 137 -18.50 1.32 9.44
N ASN A 138 -19.06 2.06 10.40
CA ASN A 138 -19.38 1.59 11.74
C ASN A 138 -18.19 1.03 12.55
N SER A 139 -16.96 1.34 12.13
CA SER A 139 -15.74 0.93 12.83
C SER A 139 -15.41 1.88 13.99
N PRO A 140 -14.62 1.45 14.98
CA PRO A 140 -14.08 2.36 15.98
C PRO A 140 -13.32 3.53 15.38
N ALA A 141 -12.65 3.35 14.22
CA ALA A 141 -11.94 4.41 13.53
C ALA A 141 -12.85 5.54 13.05
N GLU A 142 -14.03 5.23 12.52
CA GLU A 142 -14.98 6.25 12.06
C GLU A 142 -15.37 7.20 13.19
N PHE A 143 -15.65 6.64 14.38
CA PHE A 143 -16.14 7.41 15.53
C PHE A 143 -15.01 8.12 16.27
N ASP A 144 -13.94 7.41 16.60
CA ASP A 144 -12.84 7.94 17.43
C ASP A 144 -12.02 9.02 16.71
N TYR A 145 -11.97 8.97 15.37
CA TYR A 145 -11.23 9.95 14.55
C TYR A 145 -12.12 10.95 13.81
N ASP A 146 -13.44 10.93 14.06
CA ASP A 146 -14.41 11.84 13.45
C ASP A 146 -14.36 11.86 11.91
N ILE A 147 -14.46 10.66 11.31
CA ILE A 147 -14.31 10.44 9.87
C ILE A 147 -15.64 10.62 9.15
N GLU A 148 -15.64 11.40 8.08
CA GLU A 148 -16.69 11.48 7.09
C GLU A 148 -16.38 10.59 5.90
N ILE A 149 -17.21 9.56 5.68
CA ILE A 149 -17.07 8.60 4.60
C ILE A 149 -17.89 9.09 3.40
N GLY A 150 -17.33 10.03 2.64
CA GLY A 150 -17.99 10.60 1.46
C GLY A 150 -17.92 9.70 0.23
N LYS A 151 -18.71 10.02 -0.80
CA LYS A 151 -18.75 9.26 -2.07
C LYS A 151 -17.43 9.38 -2.86
N GLU A 152 -16.87 10.57 -2.93
CA GLU A 152 -15.68 10.86 -3.73
C GLU A 152 -14.40 10.86 -2.90
N ARG A 153 -14.49 11.21 -1.63
CA ARG A 153 -13.36 11.32 -0.71
C ARG A 153 -13.76 10.97 0.71
N ILE A 154 -12.77 10.58 1.50
CA ILE A 154 -12.89 10.35 2.92
C ILE A 154 -12.07 11.43 3.62
N GLN A 155 -12.64 12.12 4.60
CA GLN A 155 -12.04 13.27 5.25
C GLN A 155 -12.43 13.37 6.72
N PHE A 156 -11.89 14.34 7.45
CA PHE A 156 -12.32 14.61 8.81
C PHE A 156 -13.61 15.45 8.79
N ARG A 157 -14.61 15.03 9.54
CA ARG A 157 -15.91 15.72 9.69
C ARG A 157 -15.77 17.11 10.31
N SER A 158 -14.80 17.25 11.22
CA SER A 158 -14.44 18.53 11.87
C SER A 158 -13.88 19.60 10.91
N GLY A 159 -13.62 19.26 9.63
CA GLY A 159 -12.95 20.17 8.68
C GLY A 159 -11.43 20.27 8.88
N ARG A 160 -10.84 19.50 9.79
CA ARG A 160 -9.39 19.37 9.89
C ARG A 160 -8.81 18.95 8.54
N PRO A 161 -7.69 19.55 8.08
CA PRO A 161 -7.09 19.19 6.81
C PRO A 161 -6.62 17.73 6.79
N GLY A 162 -6.90 17.05 5.69
CA GLY A 162 -6.50 15.66 5.43
C GLY A 162 -7.61 14.90 4.71
N ARG A 163 -7.23 13.99 3.81
CA ARG A 163 -8.19 13.20 3.04
C ARG A 163 -7.57 11.99 2.36
N ILE A 164 -8.44 11.05 2.02
CA ILE A 164 -8.20 9.99 1.04
C ILE A 164 -9.02 10.32 -0.20
N GLU A 165 -8.38 10.36 -1.36
CA GLU A 165 -9.04 10.68 -2.63
C GLU A 165 -8.56 9.78 -3.78
N PRO A 166 -9.43 9.43 -4.74
CA PRO A 166 -9.00 8.77 -5.98
C PRO A 166 -8.31 9.77 -6.90
N VAL A 167 -7.30 9.29 -7.63
CA VAL A 167 -6.61 10.06 -8.69
C VAL A 167 -6.40 9.20 -9.92
N THR A 168 -6.51 9.81 -11.09
CA THR A 168 -6.32 9.18 -12.41
C THR A 168 -5.55 10.08 -13.33
N SER A 169 -5.22 9.61 -14.52
CA SER A 169 -4.53 10.39 -15.55
C SER A 169 -5.25 11.69 -15.93
N SER A 170 -6.58 11.74 -15.78
CA SER A 170 -7.40 12.92 -16.04
C SER A 170 -7.57 13.84 -14.83
N SER A 171 -7.02 13.51 -13.66
CA SER A 171 -7.21 14.29 -12.44
C SER A 171 -6.51 15.64 -12.54
N ARG A 172 -7.30 16.72 -12.45
CA ARG A 172 -6.76 18.08 -12.36
C ARG A 172 -5.97 18.23 -11.05
N GLY A 173 -4.76 18.77 -11.15
CA GLY A 173 -3.93 19.00 -9.97
C GLY A 173 -3.12 17.79 -9.51
N LEU A 174 -3.02 16.73 -10.33
CA LEU A 174 -2.07 15.65 -10.09
C LEU A 174 -0.64 16.22 -10.01
N GLU A 175 -0.30 17.16 -10.90
CA GLU A 175 0.95 17.91 -10.81
C GLU A 175 0.91 18.92 -9.65
N GLY A 176 1.93 18.89 -8.81
CA GLY A 176 2.06 19.79 -7.66
C GLY A 176 1.41 19.30 -6.38
N ALA A 177 0.65 18.21 -6.40
CA ALA A 177 0.17 17.56 -5.17
C ALA A 177 1.36 17.13 -4.28
N ARG A 178 1.11 17.07 -2.96
CA ARG A 178 2.09 16.61 -1.96
C ARG A 178 1.51 15.46 -1.15
N PRO A 179 1.28 14.29 -1.77
CA PRO A 179 0.72 13.16 -1.06
C PRO A 179 1.69 12.68 0.02
N SER A 180 1.16 12.30 1.17
CA SER A 180 1.90 11.61 2.21
C SER A 180 2.00 10.10 1.93
N PHE A 181 1.05 9.56 1.16
CA PHE A 181 1.03 8.17 0.75
C PHE A 181 0.25 7.98 -0.56
N VAL A 182 0.76 7.13 -1.43
CA VAL A 182 0.11 6.77 -2.69
C VAL A 182 -0.04 5.27 -2.78
N VAL A 183 -1.24 4.82 -3.11
CA VAL A 183 -1.56 3.43 -3.45
C VAL A 183 -1.73 3.33 -4.96
N CYS A 184 -0.94 2.48 -5.60
CA CYS A 184 -1.06 2.13 -7.01
C CYS A 184 -1.50 0.67 -7.12
N ASP A 185 -2.79 0.43 -7.35
CA ASP A 185 -3.33 -0.92 -7.44
C ASP A 185 -3.28 -1.44 -8.89
N GLU A 186 -3.01 -2.74 -9.05
CA GLU A 186 -2.96 -3.46 -10.33
C GLU A 186 -2.04 -2.81 -11.39
N THR A 187 -0.80 -2.48 -11.00
CA THR A 187 0.16 -1.77 -11.86
C THR A 187 0.60 -2.54 -13.10
N HIS A 188 0.27 -3.84 -13.22
CA HIS A 188 0.44 -4.60 -14.46
C HIS A 188 -0.51 -4.14 -15.59
N HIS A 189 -1.59 -3.44 -15.26
CA HIS A 189 -2.48 -2.82 -16.24
C HIS A 189 -2.07 -1.37 -16.60
N TRP A 190 -1.04 -0.82 -15.97
CA TRP A 190 -0.59 0.54 -16.23
C TRP A 190 0.47 0.56 -17.32
N VAL A 191 0.03 0.72 -18.54
CA VAL A 191 0.84 0.61 -19.77
C VAL A 191 0.95 1.96 -20.48
N PRO A 192 1.89 2.12 -21.45
CA PRO A 192 2.03 3.37 -22.20
C PRO A 192 0.74 3.81 -22.88
N SER A 193 -0.01 2.88 -23.47
CA SER A 193 -1.22 3.15 -24.27
C SER A 193 -2.38 3.76 -23.47
N ASN A 194 -2.46 3.52 -22.16
CA ASN A 194 -3.50 4.09 -21.30
C ASN A 194 -3.00 5.23 -20.40
N GLY A 195 -1.76 5.68 -20.60
CA GLY A 195 -1.15 6.77 -19.84
C GLY A 195 -0.67 6.37 -18.44
N GLY A 196 -0.74 5.08 -18.07
CA GLY A 196 -0.38 4.59 -16.74
C GLY A 196 1.06 4.91 -16.33
N ILE A 197 2.00 4.80 -17.27
CA ILE A 197 3.41 5.14 -17.05
C ILE A 197 3.55 6.62 -16.62
N SER A 198 2.94 7.54 -17.39
CA SER A 198 3.02 8.98 -17.11
C SER A 198 2.39 9.33 -15.75
N VAL A 199 1.27 8.70 -15.40
CA VAL A 199 0.63 8.88 -14.08
C VAL A 199 1.58 8.45 -12.98
N PHE A 200 2.16 7.26 -13.09
CA PHE A 200 3.08 6.73 -12.08
C PHE A 200 4.30 7.64 -11.89
N GLU A 201 4.92 8.12 -12.98
CA GLU A 201 6.06 9.03 -12.92
C GLU A 201 5.73 10.36 -12.22
N VAL A 202 4.52 10.89 -12.41
CA VAL A 202 4.07 12.11 -11.69
C VAL A 202 3.87 11.82 -10.21
N LEU A 203 3.23 10.71 -9.86
CA LEU A 203 2.99 10.31 -8.47
C LEU A 203 4.30 10.06 -7.73
N ASP A 204 5.22 9.30 -8.30
CA ASP A 204 6.55 9.04 -7.73
C ASP A 204 7.33 10.33 -7.51
N ARG A 205 7.34 11.23 -8.49
CA ARG A 205 7.96 12.56 -8.37
C ARG A 205 7.35 13.39 -7.25
N ASN A 206 6.03 13.37 -7.10
CA ASN A 206 5.33 14.12 -6.06
C ASN A 206 5.66 13.59 -4.65
N VAL A 207 5.72 12.27 -4.49
CA VAL A 207 6.13 11.62 -3.23
C VAL A 207 7.58 11.96 -2.88
N ARG A 208 8.49 11.94 -3.86
CA ARG A 208 9.90 12.28 -3.65
C ARG A 208 10.12 13.71 -3.16
N LYS A 209 9.26 14.67 -3.54
CA LYS A 209 9.31 16.05 -3.03
C LYS A 209 9.10 16.15 -1.52
N THR A 210 8.40 15.16 -0.94
CA THR A 210 8.05 15.09 0.47
C THR A 210 8.66 13.87 1.18
N ALA A 211 9.63 13.20 0.56
CA ALA A 211 10.29 12.01 1.11
C ALA A 211 10.92 12.27 2.47
N GLY A 212 11.45 13.48 2.73
CA GLY A 212 11.97 13.89 4.04
C GLY A 212 10.92 13.85 5.16
N ALA A 213 9.63 13.96 4.83
CA ALA A 213 8.52 13.78 5.77
C ALA A 213 8.00 12.32 5.83
N GLY A 214 8.70 11.39 5.17
CA GLY A 214 8.36 9.97 5.17
C GLY A 214 7.25 9.56 4.19
N SER A 215 7.00 10.37 3.15
CA SER A 215 6.03 10.04 2.10
C SER A 215 6.49 8.85 1.26
N ARG A 216 5.54 7.97 0.83
CA ARG A 216 5.86 6.73 0.14
C ARG A 216 4.81 6.34 -0.90
N VAL A 217 5.23 5.48 -1.84
CA VAL A 217 4.37 4.78 -2.80
C VAL A 217 4.35 3.30 -2.46
N VAL A 218 3.18 2.69 -2.53
CA VAL A 218 3.01 1.23 -2.50
C VAL A 218 2.25 0.80 -3.74
N GLU A 219 2.82 -0.16 -4.45
CA GLU A 219 2.22 -0.79 -5.61
C GLU A 219 1.69 -2.19 -5.26
N SER A 220 0.61 -2.58 -5.91
CA SER A 220 0.23 -3.99 -6.01
C SER A 220 0.17 -4.44 -7.46
N THR A 221 0.49 -5.70 -7.68
CA THR A 221 0.41 -6.31 -9.01
C THR A 221 0.15 -7.81 -8.93
N ASN A 222 -0.39 -8.36 -10.00
CA ASN A 222 -0.42 -9.79 -10.29
C ASN A 222 0.86 -10.18 -11.08
N ALA A 223 0.82 -11.33 -11.77
CA ALA A 223 1.82 -11.64 -12.79
C ALA A 223 1.83 -10.54 -13.86
N LEU A 224 2.99 -10.24 -14.37
CA LEU A 224 3.17 -9.20 -15.41
C LEU A 224 3.46 -9.85 -16.77
N ASN A 225 3.04 -9.20 -17.83
CA ASN A 225 3.38 -9.58 -19.18
C ASN A 225 4.64 -8.81 -19.62
N PRO A 226 5.77 -9.49 -19.90
CA PRO A 226 7.03 -8.82 -20.29
C PRO A 226 6.94 -8.02 -21.58
N ASN A 227 5.91 -8.25 -22.40
CA ASN A 227 5.75 -7.59 -23.70
C ASN A 227 4.94 -6.29 -23.65
N GLU A 228 4.37 -5.92 -22.49
CA GLU A 228 3.45 -4.79 -22.37
C GLU A 228 4.10 -3.50 -21.83
N ASP A 229 5.35 -3.57 -21.39
CA ASP A 229 6.08 -2.43 -20.79
C ASP A 229 5.27 -1.73 -19.68
N SER A 230 4.62 -2.51 -18.82
CA SER A 230 3.81 -1.99 -17.73
C SER A 230 4.65 -1.37 -16.60
N VAL A 231 4.01 -0.55 -15.74
CA VAL A 231 4.65 -0.05 -14.51
C VAL A 231 5.19 -1.21 -13.68
N ALA A 232 4.42 -2.29 -13.51
CA ALA A 232 4.87 -3.48 -12.79
C ALA A 232 6.15 -4.09 -13.37
N GLN A 233 6.25 -4.16 -14.72
CA GLN A 233 7.47 -4.63 -15.40
C GLN A 233 8.65 -3.71 -15.11
N ARG A 234 8.46 -2.40 -15.25
CA ARG A 234 9.53 -1.41 -14.99
C ARG A 234 10.00 -1.43 -13.54
N THR A 235 9.09 -1.61 -12.60
CA THR A 235 9.41 -1.77 -11.16
C THR A 235 10.20 -3.05 -10.91
N PHE A 236 9.82 -4.16 -11.53
CA PHE A 236 10.57 -5.42 -11.44
C PHE A 236 11.98 -5.30 -12.04
N ASP A 237 12.12 -4.67 -13.19
CA ASP A 237 13.42 -4.44 -13.81
C ASP A 237 14.32 -3.52 -12.97
N ALA A 238 13.73 -2.50 -12.35
CA ALA A 238 14.45 -1.63 -11.41
C ALA A 238 14.93 -2.40 -10.17
N TYR A 239 14.09 -3.27 -9.61
CA TYR A 239 14.46 -4.16 -8.52
C TYR A 239 15.60 -5.10 -8.92
N ARG A 240 15.51 -5.77 -10.08
CA ARG A 240 16.58 -6.68 -10.56
C ARG A 240 17.92 -6.00 -10.77
N LYS A 241 17.92 -4.74 -11.19
CA LYS A 241 19.15 -3.94 -11.34
C LYS A 241 19.78 -3.55 -10.01
N LYS A 242 18.96 -3.41 -8.94
CA LYS A 242 19.43 -3.01 -7.62
C LYS A 242 18.62 -3.68 -6.50
N PRO A 243 18.82 -4.98 -6.26
CA PRO A 243 18.03 -5.75 -5.28
C PRO A 243 18.20 -5.29 -3.82
N ASP A 244 19.36 -4.69 -3.50
CA ASP A 244 19.71 -4.10 -2.21
C ASP A 244 19.29 -2.62 -2.07
N GLY A 245 18.49 -2.14 -3.03
CA GLY A 245 17.97 -0.78 -3.04
C GLY A 245 16.89 -0.56 -1.97
N LYS A 246 16.32 0.65 -2.01
CA LYS A 246 15.25 1.05 -1.08
C LYS A 246 13.83 0.68 -1.55
N LEU A 247 13.71 -0.23 -2.48
CA LEU A 247 12.46 -0.82 -2.93
C LEU A 247 12.23 -2.17 -2.20
N LEU A 248 11.16 -2.25 -1.42
CA LEU A 248 10.67 -3.52 -0.89
C LEU A 248 9.90 -4.24 -1.99
N TYR A 249 10.51 -5.26 -2.60
CA TYR A 249 9.85 -6.07 -3.63
C TYR A 249 9.44 -7.41 -3.04
N ASP A 250 8.18 -7.55 -2.65
CA ASP A 250 7.65 -8.76 -2.04
C ASP A 250 6.87 -9.58 -3.08
N CYS A 251 7.51 -10.61 -3.58
CA CYS A 251 7.01 -11.45 -4.67
C CYS A 251 7.07 -12.93 -4.30
N VAL A 252 6.00 -13.65 -4.62
CA VAL A 252 5.96 -15.12 -4.64
C VAL A 252 5.52 -15.54 -6.03
N GLU A 253 6.33 -16.36 -6.69
CA GLU A 253 6.05 -16.97 -7.99
C GLU A 253 6.02 -18.49 -7.84
N ALA A 254 5.18 -19.16 -8.63
CA ALA A 254 5.23 -20.61 -8.77
C ALA A 254 6.57 -21.04 -9.37
N ASP A 255 7.09 -22.19 -8.98
CA ASP A 255 8.24 -22.78 -9.66
C ASP A 255 7.85 -23.15 -11.10
N SER A 256 8.73 -22.84 -12.04
CA SER A 256 8.50 -23.14 -13.46
C SER A 256 8.34 -24.65 -13.74
N ASP A 257 8.83 -25.48 -12.83
CA ASP A 257 8.76 -26.95 -12.93
C ASP A 257 7.44 -27.52 -12.39
N GLU A 258 6.62 -26.70 -11.70
CA GLU A 258 5.29 -27.07 -11.20
C GLU A 258 4.15 -26.69 -12.16
N VAL A 259 4.44 -25.97 -13.22
CA VAL A 259 3.44 -25.63 -14.25
C VAL A 259 3.34 -26.83 -15.22
N ASP A 260 2.31 -27.66 -15.05
CA ASP A 260 1.97 -28.68 -16.05
C ASP A 260 1.63 -27.97 -17.38
N PRO A 261 2.44 -28.17 -18.46
CA PRO A 261 2.16 -27.53 -19.75
C PRO A 261 0.84 -27.98 -20.38
N ASN A 262 0.15 -28.99 -19.80
CA ASN A 262 -1.14 -29.49 -20.23
C ASN A 262 -2.31 -28.99 -19.37
N ASP A 263 -2.03 -28.28 -18.29
CA ASP A 263 -3.09 -27.67 -17.45
C ASP A 263 -3.55 -26.38 -18.14
N GLY A 264 -4.37 -26.55 -19.17
CA GLY A 264 -4.88 -25.56 -20.11
C GLY A 264 -4.97 -24.14 -19.56
N GLY A 265 -3.93 -23.41 -19.80
CA GLY A 265 -3.80 -21.96 -19.74
C GLY A 265 -4.44 -21.29 -18.53
N TRP A 266 -3.67 -20.59 -17.78
CA TRP A 266 -4.16 -19.56 -16.88
C TRP A 266 -4.99 -18.53 -17.68
N ASP A 267 -6.28 -18.75 -17.80
CA ASP A 267 -7.25 -17.74 -18.18
C ASP A 267 -7.30 -16.74 -17.00
N GLY A 268 -6.54 -15.67 -17.14
CA GLY A 268 -6.22 -14.63 -16.18
C GLY A 268 -7.36 -13.73 -15.76
#